data_5becdcc2774cfb51de4e2660a5000190
#
_entry.id   5becdcc2774cfb51de4e2660a5000190
#
_cell.length_a   1.000
_cell.length_b   1.000
_cell.length_c   1.000
_cell.angle_alpha   90.00
_cell.angle_beta   90.00
_cell.angle_gamma   90.00
#
_symmetry.space_group_name_H-M   'P 1'
#
loop_
_entity.id
_entity.type
_entity.pdbx_description
1 polymer ?
#
loop_
_entity_poly.entity_id
_entity_poly.type
_entity_poly.pdbx_seq_one_letter_code
_entity_poly.pdbx_strand_id
1 'polypeptide(L)'
;MLKVGLTGGIGSGKTTVSKVFADKNFKIFNSDDIAKNIIKTDMEIKKSIINFFGSKSFNGSDFNSIYISEVIFSDPKKLDLLNSIIHPKVFEKFKKFVKKNLKSKILVESAILFESNFYKLMDYNILLKSPKIERINRIINRDNLSRKKIEKIMNVQWSDKKKINLATFVIENINISKTKTEILSLINKIESLSEKK
;
A
#
# COMPACT_ATOMS: atom_id res chain seq x y z
N MET A 1 6.60 -19.29 8.87
CA MET A 1 6.10 -18.56 7.68
C MET A 1 6.56 -17.11 7.81
N LEU A 2 7.30 -16.61 6.84
CA LEU A 2 7.84 -15.26 6.83
C LEU A 2 6.86 -14.28 6.16
N LYS A 3 6.52 -13.17 6.84
CA LYS A 3 5.66 -12.10 6.35
C LYS A 3 6.41 -10.77 6.38
N VAL A 4 6.58 -10.15 5.23
CA VAL A 4 7.28 -8.88 5.06
C VAL A 4 6.31 -7.81 4.56
N GLY A 5 6.28 -6.66 5.21
CA GLY A 5 5.53 -5.48 4.77
C GLY A 5 6.42 -4.57 3.94
N LEU A 6 5.94 -4.14 2.79
CA LEU A 6 6.57 -3.12 1.94
C LEU A 6 5.66 -1.92 1.83
N THR A 7 6.14 -0.79 2.31
CA THR A 7 5.42 0.49 2.22
C THR A 7 6.29 1.59 1.63
N GLY A 8 5.67 2.70 1.37
CA GLY A 8 6.28 3.91 0.84
C GLY A 8 5.22 4.78 0.17
N GLY A 9 5.44 6.07 0.13
CA GLY A 9 4.47 6.98 -0.47
C GLY A 9 4.20 6.68 -1.94
N ILE A 10 3.13 7.26 -2.47
CA ILE A 10 2.83 7.17 -3.91
C ILE A 10 4.05 7.59 -4.74
N GLY A 11 4.38 6.85 -5.79
CA GLY A 11 5.54 7.10 -6.66
C GLY A 11 6.90 6.64 -6.12
N SER A 12 6.97 6.00 -4.94
CA SER A 12 8.24 5.50 -4.37
C SER A 12 8.84 4.29 -5.10
N GLY A 13 8.06 3.58 -5.93
CA GLY A 13 8.55 2.42 -6.69
C GLY A 13 8.25 1.06 -6.05
N LYS A 14 7.31 0.98 -5.11
CA LYS A 14 6.90 -0.27 -4.43
C LYS A 14 6.67 -1.43 -5.39
N THR A 15 5.85 -1.23 -6.42
CA THR A 15 5.50 -2.29 -7.37
C THR A 15 6.71 -2.85 -8.13
N THR A 16 7.72 -2.02 -8.40
CA THR A 16 8.98 -2.49 -9.00
C THR A 16 9.77 -3.35 -8.03
N VAL A 17 9.81 -2.94 -6.75
CA VAL A 17 10.46 -3.71 -5.67
C VAL A 17 9.70 -5.01 -5.39
N SER A 18 8.37 -4.99 -5.40
CA SER A 18 7.54 -6.20 -5.22
C SER A 18 7.83 -7.28 -6.25
N LYS A 19 8.17 -6.89 -7.50
CA LYS A 19 8.59 -7.85 -8.53
C LYS A 19 9.89 -8.56 -8.14
N VAL A 20 10.86 -7.86 -7.54
CA VAL A 20 12.10 -8.48 -7.06
C VAL A 20 11.82 -9.53 -5.97
N PHE A 21 10.87 -9.25 -5.07
CA PHE A 21 10.42 -10.24 -4.08
C PHE A 21 9.70 -11.44 -4.74
N ALA A 22 8.85 -11.18 -5.75
CA ALA A 22 8.19 -12.25 -6.49
C ALA A 22 9.19 -13.19 -7.17
N ASP A 23 10.27 -12.65 -7.78
CA ASP A 23 11.37 -13.40 -8.38
C ASP A 23 12.14 -14.26 -7.34
N LYS A 24 12.03 -13.92 -6.05
CA LYS A 24 12.55 -14.67 -4.89
C LYS A 24 11.50 -15.56 -4.21
N ASN A 25 10.45 -15.94 -4.94
CA ASN A 25 9.39 -16.84 -4.51
C ASN A 25 8.53 -16.32 -3.36
N PHE A 26 8.46 -14.99 -3.13
CA PHE A 26 7.45 -14.42 -2.26
C PHE A 26 6.08 -14.39 -2.96
N LYS A 27 5.04 -14.78 -2.25
CA LYS A 27 3.66 -14.56 -2.66
C LYS A 27 3.27 -13.12 -2.34
N ILE A 28 2.85 -12.38 -3.35
CA ILE A 28 2.57 -10.95 -3.21
C ILE A 28 1.10 -10.73 -2.87
N PHE A 29 0.83 -10.00 -1.78
CA PHE A 29 -0.49 -9.48 -1.43
C PHE A 29 -0.46 -7.95 -1.61
N ASN A 30 -1.01 -7.47 -2.72
CA ASN A 30 -1.16 -6.03 -2.96
C ASN A 30 -2.46 -5.53 -2.31
N SER A 31 -2.35 -4.89 -1.14
CA SER A 31 -3.52 -4.45 -0.39
C SER A 31 -4.29 -3.32 -1.08
N ASP A 32 -3.60 -2.46 -1.84
CA ASP A 32 -4.22 -1.34 -2.55
C ASP A 32 -5.12 -1.84 -3.69
N ASP A 33 -4.66 -2.87 -4.43
CA ASP A 33 -5.46 -3.49 -5.50
C ASP A 33 -6.61 -4.35 -4.95
N ILE A 34 -6.38 -5.04 -3.83
CA ILE A 34 -7.44 -5.77 -3.12
C ILE A 34 -8.52 -4.80 -2.65
N ALA A 35 -8.17 -3.64 -2.07
CA ALA A 35 -9.12 -2.62 -1.66
C ALA A 35 -9.96 -2.09 -2.84
N LYS A 36 -9.32 -1.78 -3.97
CA LYS A 36 -10.03 -1.38 -5.21
C LYS A 36 -11.01 -2.45 -5.68
N ASN A 37 -10.58 -3.73 -5.67
CA ASN A 37 -11.45 -4.83 -6.07
C ASN A 37 -12.64 -5.00 -5.12
N ILE A 38 -12.43 -4.89 -3.80
CA ILE A 38 -13.52 -4.93 -2.79
C ILE A 38 -14.54 -3.83 -3.07
N ILE A 39 -14.10 -2.57 -3.27
CA ILE A 39 -14.99 -1.45 -3.57
C ILE A 39 -15.84 -1.74 -4.82
N LYS A 40 -15.24 -2.39 -5.82
CA LYS A 40 -15.92 -2.72 -7.10
C LYS A 40 -16.91 -3.87 -6.97
N THR A 41 -16.61 -4.91 -6.16
CA THR A 41 -17.31 -6.19 -6.20
C THR A 41 -18.14 -6.51 -4.96
N ASP A 42 -17.87 -5.87 -3.82
CA ASP A 42 -18.58 -6.14 -2.56
C ASP A 42 -19.77 -5.21 -2.39
N MET A 43 -20.99 -5.76 -2.48
CA MET A 43 -22.22 -4.99 -2.42
C MET A 43 -22.48 -4.36 -1.06
N GLU A 44 -22.01 -4.96 0.05
CA GLU A 44 -22.14 -4.41 1.41
C GLU A 44 -21.24 -3.17 1.55
N ILE A 45 -20.02 -3.24 1.04
CA ILE A 45 -19.09 -2.10 1.01
C ILE A 45 -19.66 -0.98 0.15
N LYS A 46 -20.20 -1.29 -1.03
CA LYS A 46 -20.86 -0.30 -1.90
C LYS A 46 -22.00 0.41 -1.17
N LYS A 47 -22.91 -0.35 -0.53
CA LYS A 47 -24.02 0.21 0.26
C LYS A 47 -23.52 1.11 1.41
N SER A 48 -22.49 0.66 2.15
CA SER A 48 -21.90 1.44 3.23
C SER A 48 -21.28 2.74 2.73
N ILE A 49 -20.53 2.70 1.63
CA ILE A 49 -19.95 3.92 1.04
C ILE A 49 -21.05 4.89 0.59
N ILE A 50 -22.10 4.41 -0.07
CA ILE A 50 -23.23 5.27 -0.50
C ILE A 50 -23.93 5.90 0.73
N ASN A 51 -24.12 5.14 1.80
CA ASN A 51 -24.78 5.62 3.02
C ASN A 51 -23.99 6.76 3.68
N PHE A 52 -22.67 6.68 3.74
CA PHE A 52 -21.82 7.66 4.44
C PHE A 52 -21.30 8.79 3.56
N PHE A 53 -21.19 8.57 2.24
CA PHE A 53 -20.61 9.53 1.29
C PHE A 53 -21.63 10.03 0.25
N GLY A 54 -22.84 9.47 0.23
CA GLY A 54 -23.90 9.83 -0.71
C GLY A 54 -23.79 9.09 -2.05
N SER A 55 -24.88 9.18 -2.84
CA SER A 55 -25.00 8.49 -4.13
C SER A 55 -23.96 8.89 -5.16
N LYS A 56 -23.40 10.10 -5.07
CA LYS A 56 -22.33 10.59 -5.95
C LYS A 56 -21.01 9.82 -5.82
N SER A 57 -20.88 8.97 -4.77
CA SER A 57 -19.72 8.07 -4.60
C SER A 57 -19.61 6.98 -5.66
N PHE A 58 -20.67 6.77 -6.44
CA PHE A 58 -20.67 5.86 -7.59
C PHE A 58 -21.36 6.50 -8.78
N ASN A 59 -20.85 6.20 -9.98
CA ASN A 59 -21.50 6.49 -11.27
C ASN A 59 -22.02 5.13 -11.82
N GLY A 60 -23.28 4.81 -11.53
CA GLY A 60 -23.81 3.47 -11.79
C GLY A 60 -23.09 2.39 -10.96
N SER A 61 -22.34 1.51 -11.64
CA SER A 61 -21.51 0.49 -10.98
C SER A 61 -20.11 0.99 -10.57
N ASP A 62 -19.63 2.06 -11.19
CA ASP A 62 -18.25 2.49 -11.08
C ASP A 62 -18.02 3.43 -9.91
N PHE A 63 -16.96 3.16 -9.14
CA PHE A 63 -16.57 3.99 -8.01
C PHE A 63 -16.06 5.36 -8.48
N ASN A 64 -16.71 6.40 -8.02
CA ASN A 64 -16.34 7.79 -8.34
C ASN A 64 -15.15 8.26 -7.47
N SER A 65 -13.95 7.83 -7.85
CA SER A 65 -12.72 8.15 -7.12
C SER A 65 -12.43 9.65 -7.09
N ILE A 66 -12.91 10.43 -8.07
CA ILE A 66 -12.73 11.87 -8.12
C ILE A 66 -13.53 12.53 -7.00
N TYR A 67 -14.82 12.25 -6.93
CA TYR A 67 -15.69 12.76 -5.88
C TYR A 67 -15.20 12.37 -4.47
N ILE A 68 -14.90 11.08 -4.27
CA ILE A 68 -14.42 10.60 -2.98
C ILE A 68 -13.09 11.28 -2.60
N SER A 69 -12.17 11.47 -3.55
CA SER A 69 -10.91 12.18 -3.28
C SER A 69 -11.16 13.62 -2.82
N GLU A 70 -12.10 14.33 -3.41
CA GLU A 70 -12.46 15.69 -3.00
C GLU A 70 -13.01 15.71 -1.56
N VAL A 71 -13.88 14.76 -1.23
CA VAL A 71 -14.48 14.65 0.11
C VAL A 71 -13.42 14.32 1.17
N ILE A 72 -12.54 13.34 0.92
CA ILE A 72 -11.51 12.94 1.90
C ILE A 72 -10.36 13.94 2.02
N PHE A 73 -10.09 14.74 0.98
CA PHE A 73 -9.08 15.79 1.04
C PHE A 73 -9.57 17.02 1.81
N SER A 74 -10.88 17.25 1.87
CA SER A 74 -11.46 18.36 2.64
C SER A 74 -11.67 18.04 4.12
N ASP A 75 -11.79 16.74 4.47
CA ASP A 75 -12.05 16.31 5.84
C ASP A 75 -11.28 15.01 6.18
N PRO A 76 -10.22 15.08 7.01
CA PRO A 76 -9.47 13.89 7.45
C PRO A 76 -10.32 12.80 8.12
N LYS A 77 -11.41 13.18 8.84
CA LYS A 77 -12.33 12.23 9.46
C LYS A 77 -13.05 11.36 8.42
N LYS A 78 -13.29 11.90 7.22
CA LYS A 78 -13.87 11.17 6.11
C LYS A 78 -12.91 10.11 5.55
N LEU A 79 -11.60 10.39 5.54
CA LEU A 79 -10.60 9.39 5.18
C LEU A 79 -10.60 8.23 6.20
N ASP A 80 -10.61 8.54 7.51
CA ASP A 80 -10.65 7.52 8.56
C ASP A 80 -11.94 6.69 8.46
N LEU A 81 -13.07 7.31 8.18
CA LEU A 81 -14.35 6.63 7.96
C LEU A 81 -14.29 5.69 6.75
N LEU A 82 -13.77 6.16 5.60
CA LEU A 82 -13.62 5.31 4.41
C LEU A 82 -12.73 4.10 4.71
N ASN A 83 -11.62 4.34 5.39
CA ASN A 83 -10.70 3.28 5.79
C ASN A 83 -11.35 2.28 6.75
N SER A 84 -12.16 2.74 7.70
CA SER A 84 -12.88 1.84 8.65
C SER A 84 -13.90 0.94 7.95
N ILE A 85 -14.45 1.36 6.82
CA ILE A 85 -15.36 0.54 6.01
C ILE A 85 -14.57 -0.52 5.23
N ILE A 86 -13.43 -0.17 4.64
CA ILE A 86 -12.72 -1.02 3.68
C ILE A 86 -11.73 -1.98 4.37
N HIS A 87 -10.98 -1.50 5.39
CA HIS A 87 -9.89 -2.28 5.99
C HIS A 87 -10.32 -3.63 6.57
N PRO A 88 -11.46 -3.78 7.26
CA PRO A 88 -11.88 -5.08 7.79
C PRO A 88 -11.96 -6.16 6.70
N LYS A 89 -12.49 -5.82 5.52
CA LYS A 89 -12.58 -6.74 4.38
C LYS A 89 -11.21 -7.05 3.76
N VAL A 90 -10.30 -6.06 3.71
CA VAL A 90 -8.90 -6.29 3.27
C VAL A 90 -8.20 -7.24 4.23
N PHE A 91 -8.34 -7.06 5.54
CA PHE A 91 -7.79 -7.97 6.55
C PHE A 91 -8.38 -9.39 6.44
N GLU A 92 -9.67 -9.52 6.18
CA GLU A 92 -10.31 -10.82 5.93
C GLU A 92 -9.71 -11.52 4.71
N LYS A 93 -9.55 -10.79 3.59
CA LYS A 93 -8.90 -11.30 2.38
C LYS A 93 -7.45 -11.71 2.65
N PHE A 94 -6.71 -10.93 3.45
CA PHE A 94 -5.36 -11.28 3.85
C PHE A 94 -5.30 -12.56 4.68
N LYS A 95 -6.18 -12.71 5.68
CA LYS A 95 -6.26 -13.95 6.46
C LYS A 95 -6.53 -15.18 5.58
N LYS A 96 -7.42 -15.06 4.59
CA LYS A 96 -7.70 -16.13 3.61
C LYS A 96 -6.47 -16.39 2.73
N PHE A 97 -5.76 -15.35 2.30
CA PHE A 97 -4.54 -15.47 1.52
C PHE A 97 -3.43 -16.18 2.29
N VAL A 98 -3.22 -15.83 3.55
CA VAL A 98 -2.26 -16.50 4.46
C VAL A 98 -2.58 -17.98 4.61
N LYS A 99 -3.85 -18.33 4.88
CA LYS A 99 -4.28 -19.74 5.02
C LYS A 99 -4.00 -20.58 3.78
N LYS A 100 -4.10 -19.99 2.59
CA LYS A 100 -3.79 -20.67 1.32
C LYS A 100 -2.29 -20.82 1.04
N ASN A 101 -1.43 -20.07 1.74
CA ASN A 101 0.00 -19.95 1.47
C ASN A 101 0.87 -20.25 2.71
N LEU A 102 0.46 -21.15 3.59
CA LEU A 102 1.10 -21.42 4.89
C LEU A 102 2.58 -21.79 4.81
N LYS A 103 3.02 -22.42 3.71
CA LYS A 103 4.43 -22.80 3.48
C LYS A 103 5.22 -21.75 2.68
N SER A 104 4.61 -20.62 2.34
CA SER A 104 5.22 -19.60 1.49
C SER A 104 5.76 -18.43 2.30
N LYS A 105 6.72 -17.70 1.73
CA LYS A 105 7.09 -16.35 2.14
C LYS A 105 6.07 -15.38 1.53
N ILE A 106 5.63 -14.39 2.29
CA ILE A 106 4.59 -13.43 1.86
C ILE A 106 5.16 -12.02 1.91
N LEU A 107 4.95 -11.26 0.85
CA LEU A 107 5.13 -9.81 0.82
C LEU A 107 3.75 -9.14 0.80
N VAL A 108 3.51 -8.22 1.72
CA VAL A 108 2.36 -7.31 1.70
C VAL A 108 2.81 -5.96 1.18
N GLU A 109 2.36 -5.59 -0.02
CA GLU A 109 2.54 -4.25 -0.58
C GLU A 109 1.36 -3.36 -0.18
N SER A 110 1.65 -2.21 0.45
CA SER A 110 0.64 -1.22 0.82
C SER A 110 1.23 0.20 0.89
N ALA A 111 0.54 1.18 0.33
CA ALA A 111 0.91 2.59 0.48
C ALA A 111 0.63 3.14 1.89
N ILE A 112 -0.31 2.50 2.60
CA ILE A 112 -0.80 2.90 3.93
C ILE A 112 -0.61 1.79 4.98
N LEU A 113 0.48 1.02 4.88
CA LEU A 113 0.77 -0.13 5.75
C LEU A 113 0.77 0.25 7.23
N PHE A 114 1.37 1.40 7.57
CA PHE A 114 1.46 1.89 8.94
C PHE A 114 0.17 2.55 9.39
N GLU A 115 -0.44 3.36 8.53
CA GLU A 115 -1.71 4.05 8.78
C GLU A 115 -2.86 3.07 9.08
N SER A 116 -2.86 1.93 8.41
CA SER A 116 -3.86 0.87 8.59
C SER A 116 -3.56 -0.09 9.74
N ASN A 117 -2.45 0.06 10.46
CA ASN A 117 -1.93 -0.91 11.43
C ASN A 117 -1.62 -2.30 10.85
N PHE A 118 -1.58 -2.46 9.53
CA PHE A 118 -1.28 -3.72 8.87
C PHE A 118 0.14 -4.22 9.17
N TYR A 119 1.06 -3.28 9.42
CA TYR A 119 2.45 -3.55 9.80
C TYR A 119 2.60 -4.45 11.03
N LYS A 120 1.64 -4.44 11.94
CA LYS A 120 1.64 -5.27 13.17
C LYS A 120 1.52 -6.77 12.90
N LEU A 121 1.07 -7.15 11.70
CA LEU A 121 0.93 -8.53 11.27
C LEU A 121 2.17 -9.05 10.53
N MET A 122 3.18 -8.20 10.32
CA MET A 122 4.40 -8.51 9.59
C MET A 122 5.55 -8.81 10.55
N ASP A 123 6.45 -9.69 10.14
CA ASP A 123 7.67 -9.98 10.88
C ASP A 123 8.72 -8.89 10.68
N TYR A 124 8.74 -8.29 9.49
CA TYR A 124 9.60 -7.16 9.13
C TYR A 124 8.85 -6.15 8.27
N ASN A 125 9.16 -4.85 8.45
CA ASN A 125 8.54 -3.76 7.72
C ASN A 125 9.61 -2.96 6.98
N ILE A 126 9.49 -2.85 5.65
CA ILE A 126 10.39 -2.11 4.76
C ILE A 126 9.70 -0.81 4.33
N LEU A 127 10.34 0.31 4.62
CA LEU A 127 9.95 1.61 4.07
C LEU A 127 10.81 1.94 2.85
N LEU A 128 10.16 2.04 1.69
CA LEU A 128 10.78 2.50 0.46
C LEU A 128 10.58 4.01 0.32
N LYS A 129 11.68 4.79 0.42
CA LYS A 129 11.69 6.24 0.27
C LYS A 129 12.16 6.63 -1.12
N SER A 130 11.73 7.80 -1.57
CA SER A 130 12.28 8.50 -2.75
C SER A 130 12.07 9.99 -2.58
N PRO A 131 12.94 10.85 -3.11
CA PRO A 131 12.74 12.29 -3.11
C PRO A 131 11.39 12.68 -3.69
N LYS A 132 10.74 13.71 -3.09
CA LYS A 132 9.39 14.13 -3.50
C LYS A 132 9.31 14.45 -4.99
N ILE A 133 10.32 15.14 -5.51
CA ILE A 133 10.37 15.52 -6.93
C ILE A 133 10.37 14.30 -7.86
N GLU A 134 11.20 13.29 -7.53
CA GLU A 134 11.28 12.04 -8.31
C GLU A 134 9.94 11.29 -8.31
N ARG A 135 9.28 11.26 -7.15
CA ARG A 135 7.96 10.64 -7.00
C ARG A 135 6.92 11.33 -7.87
N ILE A 136 6.89 12.67 -7.88
CA ILE A 136 5.98 13.47 -8.71
C ILE A 136 6.24 13.18 -10.19
N ASN A 137 7.49 13.23 -10.64
CA ASN A 137 7.84 12.97 -12.03
C ASN A 137 7.43 11.56 -12.48
N ARG A 138 7.68 10.55 -11.66
CA ARG A 138 7.27 9.17 -11.95
C ARG A 138 5.76 9.03 -12.08
N ILE A 139 4.97 9.75 -11.27
CA ILE A 139 3.50 9.69 -11.32
C ILE A 139 2.96 10.45 -12.53
N ILE A 140 3.51 11.62 -12.86
CA ILE A 140 3.13 12.36 -14.06
C ILE A 140 3.33 11.49 -15.30
N ASN A 141 4.50 10.86 -15.43
CA ASN A 141 4.84 10.03 -16.59
C ASN A 141 4.01 8.74 -16.68
N ARG A 142 3.57 8.18 -15.55
CA ARG A 142 2.81 6.93 -15.51
C ARG A 142 1.31 7.15 -15.66
N ASP A 143 0.76 8.13 -14.94
CA ASP A 143 -0.68 8.28 -14.71
C ASP A 143 -1.25 9.54 -15.38
N ASN A 144 -0.40 10.37 -15.97
CA ASN A 144 -0.77 11.66 -16.58
C ASN A 144 -1.59 12.58 -15.62
N LEU A 145 -1.30 12.50 -14.31
CA LEU A 145 -1.95 13.32 -13.29
C LEU A 145 -1.29 14.69 -13.17
N SER A 146 -2.10 15.74 -12.90
CA SER A 146 -1.54 17.07 -12.60
C SER A 146 -0.77 17.05 -11.28
N ARG A 147 0.31 17.84 -11.20
CA ARG A 147 1.13 18.01 -9.99
C ARG A 147 0.29 18.33 -8.76
N LYS A 148 -0.70 19.25 -8.89
CA LYS A 148 -1.60 19.64 -7.81
C LYS A 148 -2.39 18.44 -7.23
N LYS A 149 -2.87 17.54 -8.11
CA LYS A 149 -3.59 16.32 -7.70
C LYS A 149 -2.65 15.33 -6.98
N ILE A 150 -1.43 15.17 -7.49
CA ILE A 150 -0.41 14.31 -6.88
C ILE A 150 -0.06 14.79 -5.48
N GLU A 151 0.16 16.10 -5.30
CA GLU A 151 0.49 16.68 -3.99
C GLU A 151 -0.66 16.50 -2.98
N LYS A 152 -1.93 16.63 -3.40
CA LYS A 152 -3.07 16.30 -2.54
C LYS A 152 -3.03 14.85 -2.06
N ILE A 153 -2.76 13.89 -2.96
CA ILE A 153 -2.64 12.47 -2.58
C ILE A 153 -1.47 12.25 -1.61
N MET A 154 -0.34 12.93 -1.82
CA MET A 154 0.82 12.82 -0.91
C MET A 154 0.50 13.37 0.49
N ASN A 155 -0.29 14.43 0.59
CA ASN A 155 -0.61 15.09 1.86
C ASN A 155 -1.53 14.26 2.78
N VAL A 156 -2.30 13.31 2.25
CA VAL A 156 -3.14 12.42 3.06
C VAL A 156 -2.38 11.18 3.55
N GLN A 157 -1.20 10.90 3.01
CA GLN A 157 -0.32 9.85 3.51
C GLN A 157 0.55 10.37 4.65
N TRP A 158 0.88 9.52 5.62
CA TRP A 158 1.87 9.90 6.64
C TRP A 158 3.21 10.25 6.01
N SER A 159 3.88 11.24 6.60
CA SER A 159 5.23 11.62 6.18
C SER A 159 6.23 10.47 6.36
N ASP A 160 7.26 10.45 5.54
CA ASP A 160 8.34 9.47 5.66
C ASP A 160 9.01 9.55 7.06
N LYS A 161 9.11 10.76 7.66
CA LYS A 161 9.62 10.95 9.02
C LYS A 161 8.81 10.15 10.06
N LYS A 162 7.48 10.14 9.96
CA LYS A 162 6.62 9.36 10.85
C LYS A 162 6.74 7.86 10.59
N LYS A 163 6.87 7.44 9.34
CA LYS A 163 6.97 6.04 8.92
C LYS A 163 8.32 5.39 9.29
N ILE A 164 9.42 6.15 9.28
CA ILE A 164 10.76 5.66 9.63
C ILE A 164 10.77 5.02 11.01
N ASN A 165 10.09 5.61 11.99
CA ASN A 165 10.06 5.11 13.37
C ASN A 165 9.37 3.74 13.53
N LEU A 166 8.61 3.30 12.54
CA LEU A 166 7.89 2.02 12.54
C LEU A 166 8.51 0.99 11.58
N ALA A 167 9.45 1.42 10.74
CA ALA A 167 10.09 0.56 9.77
C ALA A 167 11.24 -0.23 10.40
N THR A 168 11.33 -1.53 10.10
CA THR A 168 12.50 -2.35 10.43
C THR A 168 13.68 -2.01 9.53
N PHE A 169 13.39 -1.72 8.26
CA PHE A 169 14.40 -1.36 7.27
C PHE A 169 13.91 -0.17 6.43
N VAL A 170 14.85 0.69 6.08
CA VAL A 170 14.58 1.86 5.22
C VAL A 170 15.50 1.76 4.01
N ILE A 171 14.91 1.80 2.80
CA ILE A 171 15.62 1.76 1.53
C ILE A 171 15.32 3.04 0.76
N GLU A 172 16.34 3.67 0.19
CA GLU A 172 16.17 4.86 -0.61
C GLU A 172 16.23 4.55 -2.10
N ASN A 173 15.09 4.71 -2.80
CA ASN A 173 14.96 4.43 -4.23
C ASN A 173 15.14 5.69 -5.07
N ILE A 174 16.40 6.08 -5.32
CA ILE A 174 16.77 7.10 -6.29
C ILE A 174 17.10 6.42 -7.62
N ASN A 175 17.95 5.41 -7.58
CA ASN A 175 18.36 4.63 -8.75
C ASN A 175 17.85 3.20 -8.63
N ILE A 176 17.00 2.79 -9.57
CA ILE A 176 16.32 1.50 -9.50
C ILE A 176 17.27 0.28 -9.56
N SER A 177 18.38 0.37 -10.31
CA SER A 177 19.35 -0.72 -10.39
C SER A 177 20.06 -0.92 -9.05
N LYS A 178 20.53 0.14 -8.41
CA LYS A 178 21.11 0.08 -7.06
C LYS A 178 20.07 -0.42 -6.04
N THR A 179 18.85 0.08 -6.11
CA THR A 179 17.76 -0.34 -5.22
C THR A 179 17.48 -1.84 -5.37
N LYS A 180 17.47 -2.39 -6.58
CA LYS A 180 17.29 -3.83 -6.79
C LYS A 180 18.39 -4.66 -6.11
N THR A 181 19.66 -4.26 -6.24
CA THR A 181 20.77 -4.95 -5.57
C THR A 181 20.65 -4.88 -4.05
N GLU A 182 20.30 -3.72 -3.51
CA GLU A 182 20.10 -3.54 -2.07
C GLU A 182 18.92 -4.39 -1.54
N ILE A 183 17.82 -4.46 -2.28
CA ILE A 183 16.68 -5.31 -1.96
C ILE A 183 17.05 -6.80 -1.99
N LEU A 184 17.83 -7.26 -2.96
CA LEU A 184 18.30 -8.65 -3.01
C LEU A 184 19.16 -9.00 -1.77
N SER A 185 20.08 -8.12 -1.40
CA SER A 185 20.88 -8.28 -0.17
C SER A 185 19.99 -8.28 1.09
N LEU A 186 18.99 -7.41 1.14
CA LEU A 186 18.05 -7.35 2.25
C LEU A 186 17.19 -8.61 2.36
N ILE A 187 16.73 -9.18 1.23
CA ILE A 187 15.97 -10.44 1.23
C ILE A 187 16.79 -11.54 1.86
N ASN A 188 18.05 -11.74 1.43
CA ASN A 188 18.94 -12.75 2.00
C ASN A 188 19.13 -12.55 3.51
N LYS A 189 19.30 -11.30 3.96
CA LYS A 189 19.40 -10.96 5.39
C LYS A 189 18.14 -11.32 6.17
N ILE A 190 16.96 -10.99 5.65
CA ILE A 190 15.68 -11.28 6.30
C ILE A 190 15.45 -12.78 6.39
N GLU A 191 15.77 -13.54 5.35
CA GLU A 191 15.67 -15.00 5.34
C GLU A 191 16.57 -15.64 6.39
N SER A 192 17.84 -15.24 6.45
CA SER A 192 18.78 -15.71 7.48
C SER A 192 18.33 -15.36 8.91
N LEU A 193 17.73 -14.17 9.12
CA LEU A 193 17.18 -13.80 10.43
C LEU A 193 15.93 -14.59 10.80
N SER A 194 15.13 -15.03 9.81
CA SER A 194 13.93 -15.81 10.05
C SER A 194 14.19 -17.28 10.35
N GLU A 195 15.32 -17.82 9.90
CA GLU A 195 15.74 -19.21 10.17
C GLU A 195 16.30 -19.40 11.59
N LYS A 196 16.69 -18.29 12.24
CA LYS A 196 17.23 -18.29 13.62
C LYS A 196 16.16 -18.13 14.71
N LYS A 197 14.90 -17.94 14.30
CA LYS A 197 13.73 -17.85 15.19
C LYS A 197 12.93 -19.14 15.22
#